data_5d18a4b98322f50227a5b2b73c7625c4
#
_entry.id   5d18a4b98322f50227a5b2b73c7625c4
#
_cell.length_a   1.000
_cell.length_b   1.000
_cell.length_c   1.000
_cell.angle_alpha   90.00
_cell.angle_beta   90.00
_cell.angle_gamma   90.00
#
_symmetry.space_group_name_H-M   'P 1'
#
loop_
_entity.id
_entity.type
_entity.pdbx_description
1 polymer ?
#
loop_
_entity_poly.entity_id
_entity_poly.type
_entity_poly.pdbx_seq_one_letter_code
_entity_poly.pdbx_strand_id
1 'polypeptide(L)'
;MVFLSRYIDLFWNWSWYNGTLKITFIAASCAIVYFIRYGIPQKATYDPNADAFPVQYLLGPCAIAGLLINQNHREWFEMVWAFSIYLEAVAILPQLFLLQKQGEVENLTSHYVFALGAYRALYLFNWVVRYFTEDDYVQKIVWFAGLVQTALYCDFFYHYYESKRGGLNKPVKLPV
;
A
#
# COMPACT_ATOMS: atom_id res chain seq x y z
N MET A 1 2.29 10.17 2.32
CA MET A 1 2.76 9.92 3.70
C MET A 1 3.77 8.77 3.74
N VAL A 2 3.44 7.53 3.32
CA VAL A 2 4.34 6.36 3.41
C VAL A 2 5.74 6.61 2.86
N PHE A 3 5.88 7.06 1.62
CA PHE A 3 7.20 7.28 1.01
C PHE A 3 7.98 8.43 1.64
N LEU A 4 7.32 9.47 2.13
CA LEU A 4 7.99 10.57 2.81
C LEU A 4 8.58 10.13 4.15
N SER A 5 7.88 9.31 4.90
CA SER A 5 8.37 8.76 6.17
C SER A 5 9.43 7.67 5.98
N ARG A 6 9.31 6.84 4.92
CA ARG A 6 10.26 5.76 4.64
C ARG A 6 11.60 6.25 4.11
N TYR A 7 11.58 7.30 3.28
CA TYR A 7 12.78 7.78 2.58
C TYR A 7 13.42 9.00 3.24
N ILE A 8 13.17 9.17 4.53
CA ILE A 8 13.79 10.22 5.35
C ILE A 8 15.32 10.09 5.37
N ASP A 9 15.83 8.86 5.20
CA ASP A 9 17.26 8.53 5.11
C ASP A 9 17.93 8.99 3.80
N LEU A 10 17.16 9.54 2.85
CA LEU A 10 17.68 10.03 1.55
C LEU A 10 18.86 11.01 1.72
N PHE A 11 18.86 11.80 2.81
CA PHE A 11 19.86 12.81 3.07
C PHE A 11 21.14 12.26 3.69
N TRP A 12 21.13 11.04 4.26
CA TRP A 12 22.28 10.44 4.96
C TRP A 12 22.89 9.26 4.21
N ASN A 13 22.09 8.43 3.56
CA ASN A 13 22.52 7.23 2.84
C ASN A 13 22.35 7.39 1.33
N TRP A 14 23.22 8.22 0.72
CA TRP A 14 23.17 8.44 -0.71
C TRP A 14 23.86 7.31 -1.47
N SER A 15 23.08 6.55 -2.22
CA SER A 15 23.52 5.68 -3.30
C SER A 15 22.88 6.17 -4.60
N TRP A 16 23.65 6.35 -5.66
CA TRP A 16 23.14 6.87 -6.94
C TRP A 16 21.89 6.12 -7.42
N TYR A 17 21.93 4.78 -7.40
CA TYR A 17 20.80 3.95 -7.81
C TYR A 17 19.60 4.11 -6.87
N ASN A 18 19.78 3.88 -5.59
CA ASN A 18 18.71 3.98 -4.60
C ASN A 18 18.18 5.42 -4.45
N GLY A 19 19.07 6.41 -4.48
CA GLY A 19 18.70 7.82 -4.39
C GLY A 19 17.81 8.25 -5.56
N THR A 20 18.19 7.89 -6.80
CA THR A 20 17.40 8.19 -7.99
C THR A 20 16.02 7.55 -7.93
N LEU A 21 15.93 6.27 -7.50
CA LEU A 21 14.64 5.60 -7.35
C LEU A 21 13.77 6.25 -6.26
N LYS A 22 14.32 6.57 -5.10
CA LYS A 22 13.59 7.25 -4.02
C LYS A 22 13.02 8.60 -4.47
N ILE A 23 13.83 9.43 -5.15
CA ILE A 23 13.39 10.71 -5.71
C ILE A 23 12.29 10.49 -6.76
N THR A 24 12.45 9.53 -7.65
CA THR A 24 11.46 9.23 -8.69
C THR A 24 10.12 8.82 -8.06
N PHE A 25 10.12 7.96 -7.04
CA PHE A 25 8.89 7.56 -6.34
C PHE A 25 8.21 8.73 -5.63
N ILE A 26 8.97 9.60 -4.95
CA ILE A 26 8.43 10.79 -4.31
C ILE A 26 7.84 11.74 -5.35
N ALA A 27 8.58 12.04 -6.41
CA ALA A 27 8.14 12.94 -7.48
C ALA A 27 6.89 12.41 -8.20
N ALA A 28 6.86 11.12 -8.55
CA ALA A 28 5.69 10.48 -9.16
C ALA A 28 4.47 10.52 -8.25
N SER A 29 4.63 10.25 -6.96
CA SER A 29 3.54 10.32 -5.98
C SER A 29 2.98 11.74 -5.83
N CYS A 30 3.86 12.74 -5.76
CA CYS A 30 3.45 14.15 -5.73
C CYS A 30 2.76 14.58 -7.03
N ALA A 31 3.26 14.13 -8.19
CA ALA A 31 2.66 14.42 -9.49
C ALA A 31 1.26 13.82 -9.60
N ILE A 32 1.06 12.56 -9.17
CA ILE A 32 -0.26 11.91 -9.16
C ILE A 32 -1.25 12.72 -8.31
N VAL A 33 -0.88 13.09 -7.08
CA VAL A 33 -1.73 13.90 -6.20
C VAL A 33 -2.04 15.26 -6.82
N TYR A 34 -1.04 15.89 -7.44
CA TYR A 34 -1.21 17.16 -8.13
C TYR A 34 -2.20 17.05 -9.30
N PHE A 35 -2.05 16.04 -10.16
CA PHE A 35 -2.95 15.83 -11.30
C PHE A 35 -4.38 15.50 -10.86
N ILE A 36 -4.57 14.69 -9.81
CA ILE A 36 -5.91 14.40 -9.28
C ILE A 36 -6.58 15.68 -8.77
N ARG A 37 -5.82 16.56 -8.11
CA ARG A 37 -6.38 17.76 -7.48
C ARG A 37 -6.55 18.92 -8.44
N TYR A 38 -5.64 19.10 -9.41
CA TYR A 38 -5.57 20.28 -10.27
C TYR A 38 -5.67 19.96 -11.77
N GLY A 39 -5.48 18.72 -12.20
CA GLY A 39 -5.61 18.30 -13.59
C GLY A 39 -7.04 18.48 -14.09
N ILE A 40 -7.23 19.17 -15.22
CA ILE A 40 -8.54 19.53 -15.75
C ILE A 40 -9.45 18.32 -15.98
N PRO A 41 -9.02 17.21 -16.67
CA PRO A 41 -9.89 16.06 -16.87
C PRO A 41 -10.17 15.29 -15.58
N GLN A 42 -9.18 15.12 -14.71
CA GLN A 42 -9.30 14.35 -13.48
C GLN A 42 -10.12 15.09 -12.41
N LYS A 43 -9.99 16.41 -12.33
CA LYS A 43 -10.77 17.23 -11.41
C LYS A 43 -12.28 17.19 -11.71
N ALA A 44 -12.66 17.02 -12.96
CA ALA A 44 -14.07 16.94 -13.36
C ALA A 44 -14.74 15.61 -12.91
N THR A 45 -13.95 14.54 -12.73
CA THR A 45 -14.43 13.23 -12.28
C THR A 45 -14.22 12.98 -10.78
N TYR A 46 -13.52 13.90 -10.09
CA TYR A 46 -13.27 13.77 -8.66
C TYR A 46 -14.49 14.19 -7.84
N ASP A 47 -15.10 13.24 -7.14
CA ASP A 47 -16.16 13.50 -6.17
C ASP A 47 -15.61 13.43 -4.74
N PRO A 48 -15.49 14.58 -4.05
CA PRO A 48 -15.00 14.63 -2.69
C PRO A 48 -15.91 13.93 -1.67
N ASN A 49 -17.20 13.73 -2.01
CA ASN A 49 -18.15 13.05 -1.12
C ASN A 49 -18.10 11.52 -1.25
N ALA A 50 -17.52 11.02 -2.33
CA ALA A 50 -17.34 9.57 -2.51
C ALA A 50 -16.27 9.02 -1.55
N ASP A 51 -15.21 9.80 -1.27
CA ASP A 51 -14.12 9.43 -0.35
C ASP A 51 -14.49 9.81 1.10
N ALA A 52 -15.36 9.00 1.69
CA ALA A 52 -15.83 9.20 3.07
C ALA A 52 -15.00 8.44 4.12
N PHE A 53 -13.89 7.81 3.74
CA PHE A 53 -13.08 7.04 4.69
C PHE A 53 -12.23 7.97 5.57
N PRO A 54 -12.41 7.97 6.90
CA PRO A 54 -11.66 8.85 7.79
C PRO A 54 -10.24 8.32 8.00
N VAL A 55 -9.28 8.84 7.23
CA VAL A 55 -7.86 8.44 7.24
C VAL A 55 -7.23 8.50 8.64
N GLN A 56 -7.79 9.28 9.54
CA GLN A 56 -7.35 9.39 10.94
C GLN A 56 -7.39 8.05 11.68
N TYR A 57 -8.34 7.17 11.36
CA TYR A 57 -8.44 5.82 11.94
C TYR A 57 -7.31 4.88 11.49
N LEU A 58 -6.59 5.22 10.42
CA LEU A 58 -5.39 4.50 10.01
C LEU A 58 -4.12 5.13 10.61
N LEU A 59 -4.04 6.46 10.57
CA LEU A 59 -2.85 7.18 11.04
C LEU A 59 -2.61 7.00 12.54
N GLY A 60 -3.66 7.09 13.35
CA GLY A 60 -3.55 6.97 14.81
C GLY A 60 -2.98 5.61 15.25
N PRO A 61 -3.63 4.49 14.94
CA PRO A 61 -3.14 3.16 15.31
C PRO A 61 -1.75 2.85 14.73
N CYS A 62 -1.46 3.25 13.48
CA CYS A 62 -0.14 3.05 12.89
C CYS A 62 0.94 3.86 13.59
N ALA A 63 0.65 5.08 14.03
CA ALA A 63 1.59 5.90 14.79
C ALA A 63 1.86 5.26 16.16
N ILE A 64 0.83 4.81 16.86
CA ILE A 64 0.97 4.11 18.15
C ILE A 64 1.78 2.81 17.95
N ALA A 65 1.48 2.02 16.91
CA ALA A 65 2.21 0.79 16.62
C ALA A 65 3.70 1.09 16.29
N GLY A 66 3.98 2.12 15.51
CA GLY A 66 5.35 2.54 15.20
C GLY A 66 6.16 3.00 16.42
N LEU A 67 5.49 3.60 17.41
CA LEU A 67 6.12 4.01 18.67
C LEU A 67 6.36 2.83 19.63
N LEU A 68 5.41 1.89 19.72
CA LEU A 68 5.45 0.80 20.70
C LEU A 68 6.12 -0.46 20.17
N ILE A 69 6.01 -0.75 18.87
CA ILE A 69 6.48 -1.99 18.25
C ILE A 69 7.49 -1.63 17.16
N ASN A 70 8.70 -1.32 17.56
CA ASN A 70 9.86 -1.08 16.70
C ASN A 70 11.06 -1.87 17.20
N GLN A 71 12.12 -2.00 16.41
CA GLN A 71 13.30 -2.78 16.78
C GLN A 71 14.22 -2.03 17.74
N ASN A 72 14.27 -0.69 17.65
CA ASN A 72 15.12 0.13 18.48
C ASN A 72 14.40 1.41 18.91
N HIS A 73 13.87 1.41 20.15
CA HIS A 73 13.15 2.55 20.73
C HIS A 73 13.99 3.81 20.97
N ARG A 74 15.30 3.72 20.82
CA ARG A 74 16.19 4.88 21.02
C ARG A 74 16.41 5.69 19.75
N GLU A 75 16.09 5.12 18.59
CA GLU A 75 16.30 5.77 17.31
C GLU A 75 14.98 6.24 16.71
N TRP A 76 14.77 7.54 16.64
CA TRP A 76 13.55 8.11 16.07
C TRP A 76 13.35 7.71 14.58
N PHE A 77 14.43 7.47 13.84
CA PHE A 77 14.37 6.96 12.47
C PHE A 77 13.68 5.61 12.40
N GLU A 78 13.98 4.72 13.33
CA GLU A 78 13.40 3.39 13.40
C GLU A 78 11.89 3.47 13.70
N MET A 79 11.47 4.38 14.58
CA MET A 79 10.05 4.61 14.87
C MET A 79 9.29 5.11 13.64
N VAL A 80 9.88 6.07 12.88
CA VAL A 80 9.27 6.61 11.66
C VAL A 80 9.27 5.56 10.54
N TRP A 81 10.32 4.76 10.44
CA TRP A 81 10.38 3.65 9.50
C TRP A 81 9.33 2.58 9.82
N ALA A 82 9.21 2.15 11.08
CA ALA A 82 8.19 1.20 11.53
C ALA A 82 6.78 1.74 11.28
N PHE A 83 6.50 3.01 11.60
CA PHE A 83 5.26 3.68 11.24
C PHE A 83 4.97 3.58 9.76
N SER A 84 5.96 3.81 8.89
CA SER A 84 5.78 3.72 7.44
C SER A 84 5.40 2.30 6.97
N ILE A 85 5.95 1.27 7.60
CA ILE A 85 5.64 -0.14 7.31
C ILE A 85 4.20 -0.47 7.71
N TYR A 86 3.78 -0.08 8.92
CA TYR A 86 2.40 -0.30 9.38
C TYR A 86 1.38 0.46 8.53
N LEU A 87 1.67 1.72 8.20
CA LEU A 87 0.80 2.52 7.36
C LEU A 87 0.68 1.94 5.94
N GLU A 88 1.78 1.44 5.37
CA GLU A 88 1.76 0.78 4.06
C GLU A 88 0.90 -0.49 4.07
N ALA A 89 0.99 -1.28 5.15
CA ALA A 89 0.23 -2.51 5.28
C ALA A 89 -1.29 -2.29 5.19
N VAL A 90 -1.79 -1.17 5.72
CA VAL A 90 -3.22 -0.84 5.76
C VAL A 90 -3.65 0.22 4.75
N ALA A 91 -2.71 0.78 3.95
CA ALA A 91 -2.97 1.89 3.03
C ALA A 91 -4.00 1.57 1.94
N ILE A 92 -4.24 0.29 1.65
CA ILE A 92 -5.23 -0.16 0.67
C ILE A 92 -6.67 -0.09 1.21
N LEU A 93 -6.88 -0.06 2.53
CA LEU A 93 -8.22 -0.11 3.13
C LEU A 93 -9.17 0.98 2.62
N PRO A 94 -8.79 2.27 2.52
CA PRO A 94 -9.68 3.29 1.97
C PRO A 94 -10.15 2.95 0.56
N GLN A 95 -9.25 2.42 -0.28
CA GLN A 95 -9.57 2.03 -1.65
C GLN A 95 -10.53 0.83 -1.68
N LEU A 96 -10.26 -0.20 -0.90
CA LEU A 96 -11.14 -1.38 -0.83
C LEU A 96 -12.52 -1.00 -0.29
N PHE A 97 -12.58 -0.14 0.74
CA PHE A 97 -13.84 0.37 1.28
C PHE A 97 -14.65 1.14 0.23
N LEU A 98 -13.99 2.01 -0.54
CA LEU A 98 -14.63 2.74 -1.63
C LEU A 98 -15.19 1.79 -2.69
N LEU A 99 -14.41 0.79 -3.09
CA LEU A 99 -14.83 -0.20 -4.09
C LEU A 99 -16.00 -1.05 -3.60
N GLN A 100 -16.00 -1.47 -2.32
CA GLN A 100 -17.14 -2.17 -1.72
C GLN A 100 -18.40 -1.30 -1.71
N LYS A 101 -18.28 -0.02 -1.34
CA LYS A 101 -19.41 0.91 -1.34
C LYS A 101 -20.01 1.12 -2.75
N GLN A 102 -19.19 1.04 -3.79
CA GLN A 102 -19.66 1.13 -5.18
C GLN A 102 -20.35 -0.16 -5.66
N GLY A 103 -20.06 -1.31 -5.04
CA GLY A 103 -20.62 -2.62 -5.37
C GLY A 103 -20.12 -3.22 -6.69
N GLU A 104 -19.72 -2.43 -7.65
CA GLU A 104 -19.13 -2.87 -8.92
C GLU A 104 -17.79 -2.14 -9.16
N VAL A 105 -16.78 -2.91 -9.55
CA VAL A 105 -15.43 -2.40 -9.84
C VAL A 105 -15.19 -2.48 -11.35
N GLU A 106 -14.89 -1.35 -11.93
CA GLU A 106 -14.53 -1.25 -13.34
C GLU A 106 -13.34 -2.17 -13.67
N ASN A 107 -13.34 -2.72 -14.89
CA ASN A 107 -12.39 -3.73 -15.30
C ASN A 107 -10.93 -3.30 -15.17
N LEU A 108 -10.59 -2.07 -15.59
CA LEU A 108 -9.25 -1.54 -15.48
C LEU A 108 -8.80 -1.41 -14.02
N THR A 109 -9.65 -0.85 -13.16
CA THR A 109 -9.39 -0.69 -11.73
C THR A 109 -9.24 -2.05 -11.05
N SER A 110 -10.06 -3.04 -11.41
CA SER A 110 -9.97 -4.39 -10.86
C SER A 110 -8.64 -5.08 -11.19
N HIS A 111 -8.16 -4.96 -12.43
CA HIS A 111 -6.85 -5.48 -12.81
C HIS A 111 -5.71 -4.77 -12.08
N TYR A 112 -5.81 -3.45 -11.90
CA TYR A 112 -4.83 -2.69 -11.15
C TYR A 112 -4.74 -3.14 -9.68
N VAL A 113 -5.88 -3.24 -8.99
CA VAL A 113 -5.92 -3.69 -7.58
C VAL A 113 -5.44 -5.14 -7.46
N PHE A 114 -5.81 -6.01 -8.40
CA PHE A 114 -5.31 -7.38 -8.46
C PHE A 114 -3.79 -7.42 -8.61
N ALA A 115 -3.22 -6.68 -9.57
CA ALA A 115 -1.77 -6.63 -9.79
C ALA A 115 -1.02 -6.09 -8.57
N LEU A 116 -1.61 -5.09 -7.89
CA LEU A 116 -1.03 -4.50 -6.67
C LEU A 116 -1.00 -5.51 -5.51
N GLY A 117 -2.06 -6.30 -5.33
CA GLY A 117 -2.09 -7.34 -4.31
C GLY A 117 -1.19 -8.53 -4.66
N ALA A 118 -1.17 -8.97 -5.93
CA ALA A 118 -0.32 -10.05 -6.40
C ALA A 118 1.17 -9.73 -6.23
N TYR A 119 1.59 -8.52 -6.56
CA TYR A 119 2.95 -8.05 -6.33
C TYR A 119 3.34 -8.14 -4.86
N ARG A 120 2.45 -7.81 -3.94
CA ARG A 120 2.69 -7.92 -2.49
C ARG A 120 2.80 -9.39 -2.03
N ALA A 121 1.95 -10.26 -2.53
CA ALA A 121 2.05 -11.70 -2.25
C ALA A 121 3.39 -12.28 -2.74
N LEU A 122 3.87 -11.84 -3.91
CA LEU A 122 5.18 -12.25 -4.43
C LEU A 122 6.34 -11.74 -3.57
N TYR A 123 6.23 -10.58 -2.93
CA TYR A 123 7.23 -10.12 -1.97
C TYR A 123 7.32 -11.00 -0.73
N LEU A 124 6.18 -11.46 -0.21
CA LEU A 124 6.18 -12.46 0.88
C LEU A 124 6.93 -13.72 0.47
N PHE A 125 6.65 -14.23 -0.73
CA PHE A 125 7.36 -15.39 -1.24
C PHE A 125 8.87 -15.14 -1.38
N ASN A 126 9.28 -13.98 -1.89
CA ASN A 126 10.69 -13.59 -1.95
C ASN A 126 11.34 -13.55 -0.55
N TRP A 127 10.65 -13.06 0.47
CA TRP A 127 11.19 -13.06 1.84
C TRP A 127 11.33 -14.46 2.41
N VAL A 128 10.41 -15.38 2.09
CA VAL A 128 10.56 -16.79 2.44
C VAL A 128 11.82 -17.38 1.81
N VAL A 129 12.06 -17.15 0.52
CA VAL A 129 13.28 -17.61 -0.15
C VAL A 129 14.52 -17.03 0.51
N ARG A 130 14.55 -15.72 0.79
CA ARG A 130 15.67 -15.05 1.45
C ARG A 130 15.93 -15.58 2.86
N TYR A 131 14.89 -15.93 3.60
CA TYR A 131 15.02 -16.56 4.92
C TYR A 131 15.79 -17.89 4.88
N PHE A 132 15.65 -18.66 3.79
CA PHE A 132 16.37 -19.93 3.61
C PHE A 132 17.74 -19.79 2.94
N THR A 133 18.01 -18.67 2.28
CA THR A 133 19.24 -18.46 1.49
C THR A 133 20.21 -17.46 2.09
N GLU A 134 19.75 -16.58 2.97
CA GLU A 134 20.56 -15.54 3.61
C GLU A 134 20.65 -15.80 5.11
N ASP A 135 21.86 -15.78 5.66
CA ASP A 135 22.09 -15.88 7.10
C ASP A 135 21.56 -14.59 7.78
N ASP A 136 20.85 -14.76 8.91
CA ASP A 136 20.31 -13.67 9.74
C ASP A 136 19.25 -12.75 9.10
N TYR A 137 18.61 -13.16 7.99
CA TYR A 137 17.53 -12.38 7.39
C TYR A 137 16.20 -12.58 8.14
N VAL A 138 16.01 -11.86 9.26
CA VAL A 138 14.74 -11.87 10.00
C VAL A 138 14.30 -10.46 10.38
N GLN A 139 13.38 -9.89 9.58
CA GLN A 139 12.72 -8.62 9.89
C GLN A 139 11.25 -8.87 10.29
N LYS A 140 11.02 -9.20 11.56
CA LYS A 140 9.70 -9.60 12.08
C LYS A 140 8.59 -8.61 11.76
N ILE A 141 8.86 -7.31 11.85
CA ILE A 141 7.88 -6.24 11.56
C ILE A 141 7.45 -6.28 10.11
N VAL A 142 8.40 -6.41 9.17
CA VAL A 142 8.13 -6.46 7.73
C VAL A 142 7.33 -7.71 7.37
N TRP A 143 7.65 -8.85 7.96
CA TRP A 143 6.91 -10.10 7.75
C TRP A 143 5.47 -10.00 8.23
N PHE A 144 5.27 -9.52 9.46
CA PHE A 144 3.93 -9.34 10.02
C PHE A 144 3.10 -8.36 9.18
N ALA A 145 3.66 -7.21 8.86
CA ALA A 145 2.99 -6.19 8.05
C ALA A 145 2.64 -6.71 6.64
N GLY A 146 3.54 -7.47 6.02
CA GLY A 146 3.31 -8.10 4.71
C GLY A 146 2.22 -9.15 4.73
N LEU A 147 2.14 -9.96 5.80
CA LEU A 147 1.05 -10.92 6.01
C LEU A 147 -0.30 -10.20 6.16
N VAL A 148 -0.37 -9.18 7.01
CA VAL A 148 -1.58 -8.36 7.18
C VAL A 148 -2.00 -7.75 5.85
N GLN A 149 -1.06 -7.15 5.12
CA GLN A 149 -1.35 -6.54 3.83
C GLN A 149 -1.87 -7.56 2.81
N THR A 150 -1.25 -8.73 2.71
CA THR A 150 -1.70 -9.79 1.79
C THR A 150 -3.09 -10.30 2.19
N ALA A 151 -3.35 -10.46 3.48
CA ALA A 151 -4.65 -10.89 3.99
C ALA A 151 -5.79 -9.91 3.61
N LEU A 152 -5.51 -8.60 3.61
CA LEU A 152 -6.47 -7.58 3.19
C LEU A 152 -6.87 -7.69 1.71
N TYR A 153 -6.00 -8.26 0.86
CA TYR A 153 -6.33 -8.50 -0.54
C TYR A 153 -7.07 -9.82 -0.79
N CYS A 154 -7.11 -10.76 0.17
CA CYS A 154 -7.68 -12.09 -0.04
C CYS A 154 -9.17 -12.03 -0.43
N ASP A 155 -9.95 -11.18 0.24
CA ASP A 155 -11.37 -10.98 -0.08
C ASP A 155 -11.54 -10.44 -1.51
N PHE A 156 -10.78 -9.43 -1.87
CA PHE A 156 -10.79 -8.90 -3.22
C PHE A 156 -10.36 -9.94 -4.26
N PHE A 157 -9.34 -10.75 -3.99
CA PHE A 157 -8.91 -11.82 -4.89
C PHE A 157 -9.98 -12.88 -5.12
N TYR A 158 -10.72 -13.24 -4.08
CA TYR A 158 -11.84 -14.16 -4.18
C TYR A 158 -12.90 -13.63 -5.16
N HIS A 159 -13.40 -12.41 -4.95
CA HIS A 159 -14.42 -11.80 -5.81
C HIS A 159 -13.90 -11.52 -7.22
N TYR A 160 -12.63 -11.14 -7.36
CA TYR A 160 -11.98 -10.98 -8.66
C TYR A 160 -11.98 -12.29 -9.44
N TYR A 161 -11.52 -13.38 -8.83
CA TYR A 161 -11.46 -14.69 -9.47
C TYR A 161 -12.84 -15.19 -9.84
N GLU A 162 -13.82 -15.13 -8.95
CA GLU A 162 -15.19 -15.52 -9.19
C GLU A 162 -15.81 -14.77 -10.39
N SER A 163 -15.63 -13.47 -10.44
CA SER A 163 -16.12 -12.62 -11.52
C SER A 163 -15.48 -12.94 -12.86
N LYS A 164 -14.16 -13.19 -12.88
CA LYS A 164 -13.41 -13.49 -14.11
C LYS A 164 -13.62 -14.89 -14.66
N ARG A 165 -14.12 -15.84 -13.88
CA ARG A 165 -14.57 -17.15 -14.38
C ARG A 165 -15.69 -17.01 -15.41
N GLY A 166 -16.49 -15.96 -15.33
CA GLY A 166 -17.56 -15.68 -16.30
C GLY A 166 -17.14 -14.87 -17.54
N GLY A 167 -15.85 -14.50 -17.65
CA GLY A 167 -15.26 -13.72 -18.75
C GLY A 167 -14.35 -12.59 -18.27
N LEU A 168 -13.19 -12.42 -18.91
CA LEU A 168 -12.16 -11.47 -18.52
C LEU A 168 -12.62 -9.98 -18.50
N ASN A 169 -13.60 -9.65 -19.33
CA ASN A 169 -14.11 -8.27 -19.48
C ASN A 169 -15.29 -7.93 -18.55
N LYS A 170 -15.67 -8.85 -17.65
CA LYS A 170 -16.76 -8.56 -16.71
C LYS A 170 -16.28 -7.70 -15.55
N PRO A 171 -17.10 -6.73 -15.09
CA PRO A 171 -16.79 -5.98 -13.88
C PRO A 171 -16.79 -6.90 -12.67
N VAL A 172 -15.98 -6.59 -11.67
CA VAL A 172 -15.94 -7.33 -10.40
C VAL A 172 -17.08 -6.84 -9.52
N LYS A 173 -17.93 -7.76 -9.07
CA LYS A 173 -19.00 -7.47 -8.11
C LYS A 173 -18.50 -7.75 -6.71
N LEU A 174 -18.62 -6.76 -5.83
CA LEU A 174 -18.31 -6.86 -4.42
C LEU A 174 -19.59 -6.86 -3.59
N PRO A 175 -19.63 -7.58 -2.46
CA PRO A 175 -20.75 -7.48 -1.53
C PRO A 175 -20.81 -6.06 -0.96
N VAL A 176 -22.00 -5.48 -1.00
CA VAL A 176 -22.29 -4.15 -0.44
C VAL A 176 -22.67 -4.28 1.03
#